data_59b2abd0b814aecbf72b461228b3e0e5
#
_entry.id   59b2abd0b814aecbf72b461228b3e0e5
#
_cell.length_a   1.000
_cell.length_b   1.000
_cell.length_c   1.000
_cell.angle_alpha   90.00
_cell.angle_beta   90.00
_cell.angle_gamma   90.00
#
_symmetry.space_group_name_H-M   'P 1'
#
loop_
_entity.id
_entity.type
_entity.pdbx_description
1 polymer ?
#
loop_
_entity_poly.entity_id
_entity_poly.type
_entity_poly.pdbx_seq_one_letter_code
_entity_poly.pdbx_strand_id
1 'polypeptide(L)'
;MNNDEGLKALIALKMATAHKEIISGRKYFYPLAEPSYGVEEVMEAIDSMTSFKTSMWEKVREFELQFAAKYGGQAIMVNSGSSADLLIAFALLEKSGGKLKTGDEILVPAVTWPTHLWSLVMAGFKVRLIDVDPKSLNFDIESVRSSISQETRGIFVVHLLGNTGEMEKLVELCREHDLVLLEDTCEALGSKYDSKHLGSFGLASSFSFFFSHHLVTMEGGMILTSDNDFANRLRLLRAHGWTRNLNNHISNSANSLNDRYRFVTWGFNVRPTELQAGFGLEQLKRIDEFHDVRLLNASALCRGIERHSDYIETMRVDPRVKCSWFAFPLIIKKDAPFTRNIFAKYLEEHGIETRPIVAGNLAKQPAMSSFPEIEFAELPNADYIHDQGLYIGIHPVINQEQLSRVVETIDQFFEKDLATP
;
A
#
# COMPACT_ATOMS: atom_id res chain seq x y z
N MET A 1 -7.43 -15.98 39.05
CA MET A 1 -7.06 -15.43 37.73
C MET A 1 -8.34 -15.38 36.92
N ASN A 2 -8.66 -14.23 36.38
CA ASN A 2 -9.75 -14.12 35.41
C ASN A 2 -9.42 -15.04 34.22
N ASN A 3 -10.39 -15.75 33.64
CA ASN A 3 -10.15 -16.69 32.50
C ASN A 3 -9.36 -16.04 31.36
N ASP A 4 -9.57 -14.75 31.12
CA ASP A 4 -8.88 -13.97 30.06
C ASP A 4 -7.40 -13.74 30.37
N GLU A 5 -7.01 -13.53 31.64
CA GLU A 5 -5.59 -13.36 32.01
C GLU A 5 -4.80 -14.65 31.82
N GLY A 6 -5.41 -15.80 32.14
CA GLY A 6 -4.78 -17.10 31.92
C GLY A 6 -4.59 -17.40 30.43
N LEU A 7 -5.59 -17.08 29.62
CA LEU A 7 -5.52 -17.24 28.16
C LEU A 7 -4.46 -16.32 27.55
N LYS A 8 -4.44 -15.05 27.93
CA LYS A 8 -3.40 -14.08 27.49
C LYS A 8 -1.98 -14.58 27.80
N ALA A 9 -1.74 -15.06 29.03
CA ALA A 9 -0.44 -15.59 29.41
C ALA A 9 -0.02 -16.81 28.56
N LEU A 10 -0.96 -17.70 28.24
CA LEU A 10 -0.70 -18.88 27.39
C LEU A 10 -0.38 -18.47 25.96
N ILE A 11 -1.11 -17.51 25.38
CA ILE A 11 -0.86 -16.98 24.05
C ILE A 11 0.51 -16.31 24.01
N ALA A 12 0.83 -15.44 24.99
CA ALA A 12 2.13 -14.79 25.09
C ALA A 12 3.30 -15.80 25.10
N LEU A 13 3.16 -16.88 25.89
CA LEU A 13 4.17 -17.95 25.96
C LEU A 13 4.32 -18.66 24.61
N LYS A 14 3.20 -18.99 23.96
CA LYS A 14 3.20 -19.66 22.65
C LYS A 14 3.82 -18.78 21.56
N MET A 15 3.46 -17.50 21.52
CA MET A 15 4.04 -16.53 20.59
C MET A 15 5.54 -16.34 20.82
N ALA A 16 5.99 -16.22 22.09
CA ALA A 16 7.40 -16.10 22.41
C ALA A 16 8.20 -17.34 21.99
N THR A 17 7.62 -18.53 22.12
CA THR A 17 8.23 -19.78 21.67
C THR A 17 8.36 -19.81 20.15
N ALA A 18 7.28 -19.53 19.43
CA ALA A 18 7.30 -19.47 17.96
C ALA A 18 8.28 -18.40 17.44
N HIS A 19 8.35 -17.24 18.08
CA HIS A 19 9.29 -16.19 17.71
C HIS A 19 10.75 -16.63 17.87
N LYS A 20 11.09 -17.34 18.96
CA LYS A 20 12.43 -17.92 19.13
C LYS A 20 12.77 -18.94 18.04
N GLU A 21 11.83 -19.79 17.66
CA GLU A 21 12.02 -20.78 16.58
C GLU A 21 12.24 -20.08 15.24
N ILE A 22 11.45 -19.05 14.92
CA ILE A 22 11.60 -18.24 13.71
C ILE A 22 12.99 -17.60 13.68
N ILE A 23 13.43 -16.95 14.76
CA ILE A 23 14.75 -16.30 14.84
C ILE A 23 15.87 -17.32 14.68
N SER A 24 15.78 -18.48 15.33
CA SER A 24 16.84 -19.50 15.28
C SER A 24 17.00 -20.16 13.90
N GLY A 25 15.90 -20.19 13.09
CA GLY A 25 15.90 -20.74 11.73
C GLY A 25 16.09 -19.70 10.61
N ARG A 26 16.34 -18.44 10.94
CA ARG A 26 16.43 -17.36 9.94
C ARG A 26 17.65 -17.46 9.03
N LYS A 27 17.40 -17.29 7.74
CA LYS A 27 18.44 -17.01 6.74
C LYS A 27 19.02 -15.59 6.90
N TYR A 28 18.14 -14.62 7.19
CA TYR A 28 18.49 -13.19 7.25
C TYR A 28 18.39 -12.67 8.68
N PHE A 29 19.43 -11.97 9.16
CA PHE A 29 19.34 -11.24 10.43
C PHE A 29 18.53 -9.94 10.27
N TYR A 30 18.42 -9.45 9.04
CA TYR A 30 17.70 -8.25 8.66
C TYR A 30 16.66 -8.57 7.57
N PRO A 31 15.48 -9.09 7.94
CA PRO A 31 14.43 -9.44 6.99
C PRO A 31 13.67 -8.20 6.51
N LEU A 32 12.97 -8.32 5.38
CA LEU A 32 12.14 -7.25 4.83
C LEU A 32 10.94 -6.90 5.72
N ALA A 33 10.37 -7.88 6.40
CA ALA A 33 9.23 -7.70 7.27
C ALA A 33 9.27 -8.67 8.44
N GLU A 34 8.74 -8.22 9.57
CA GLU A 34 8.48 -9.03 10.76
C GLU A 34 7.09 -8.76 11.30
N PRO A 35 6.48 -9.72 12.00
CA PRO A 35 5.18 -9.50 12.64
C PRO A 35 5.23 -8.30 13.60
N SER A 36 4.38 -7.31 13.36
CA SER A 36 4.21 -6.15 14.24
C SER A 36 3.04 -6.31 15.21
N TYR A 37 2.33 -7.44 15.17
CA TYR A 37 1.21 -7.75 16.05
C TYR A 37 1.63 -8.57 17.28
N GLY A 38 0.85 -8.48 18.33
CA GLY A 38 1.08 -9.13 19.61
C GLY A 38 -0.12 -9.91 20.13
N VAL A 39 -0.16 -10.03 21.46
CA VAL A 39 -1.19 -10.80 22.16
C VAL A 39 -2.57 -10.17 22.03
N GLU A 40 -2.64 -8.85 22.02
CA GLU A 40 -3.87 -8.09 21.94
C GLU A 40 -4.63 -8.36 20.67
N GLU A 41 -3.95 -8.33 19.53
CA GLU A 41 -4.54 -8.62 18.22
C GLU A 41 -5.02 -10.08 18.15
N VAL A 42 -4.26 -11.03 18.70
CA VAL A 42 -4.64 -12.44 18.75
C VAL A 42 -5.86 -12.63 19.65
N MET A 43 -5.95 -11.95 20.79
CA MET A 43 -7.11 -11.99 21.69
C MET A 43 -8.38 -11.47 20.99
N GLU A 44 -8.28 -10.38 20.23
CA GLU A 44 -9.42 -9.85 19.46
C GLU A 44 -9.94 -10.85 18.41
N ALA A 45 -9.03 -11.59 17.74
CA ALA A 45 -9.41 -12.65 16.82
C ALA A 45 -10.11 -13.81 17.55
N ILE A 46 -9.58 -14.25 18.70
CA ILE A 46 -10.18 -15.31 19.54
C ILE A 46 -11.56 -14.86 20.02
N ASP A 47 -11.72 -13.63 20.49
CA ASP A 47 -13.02 -13.09 20.89
C ASP A 47 -14.05 -13.17 19.76
N SER A 48 -13.66 -12.76 18.54
CA SER A 48 -14.54 -12.87 17.37
C SER A 48 -14.95 -14.31 17.05
N MET A 49 -14.04 -15.28 17.20
CA MET A 49 -14.33 -16.71 16.98
C MET A 49 -15.20 -17.29 18.10
N THR A 50 -14.92 -16.99 19.33
CA THR A 50 -15.63 -17.55 20.50
C THR A 50 -17.01 -16.95 20.71
N SER A 51 -17.22 -15.70 20.27
CA SER A 51 -18.53 -15.05 20.23
C SER A 51 -19.36 -15.43 18.99
N PHE A 52 -18.83 -16.29 18.08
CA PHE A 52 -19.46 -16.69 16.82
C PHE A 52 -19.75 -15.55 15.85
N LYS A 53 -19.07 -14.40 16.02
CA LYS A 53 -19.14 -13.24 15.12
C LYS A 53 -17.92 -13.22 14.22
N THR A 54 -17.90 -14.04 13.18
CA THR A 54 -16.72 -14.22 12.32
C THR A 54 -16.82 -13.50 10.97
N SER A 55 -18.02 -13.22 10.48
CA SER A 55 -18.23 -12.44 9.26
C SER A 55 -18.38 -10.96 9.59
N MET A 56 -18.42 -10.09 8.59
CA MET A 56 -18.53 -8.64 8.73
C MET A 56 -19.66 -8.22 9.68
N TRP A 57 -19.33 -7.59 10.82
CA TRP A 57 -20.27 -7.20 11.88
C TRP A 57 -19.82 -5.89 12.57
N GLU A 58 -19.81 -5.85 13.92
CA GLU A 58 -19.56 -4.65 14.73
C GLU A 58 -18.11 -4.15 14.71
N LYS A 59 -17.11 -5.05 14.80
CA LYS A 59 -15.69 -4.68 14.76
C LYS A 59 -15.31 -4.08 13.41
N VAL A 60 -15.83 -4.61 12.31
CA VAL A 60 -15.64 -4.01 10.99
C VAL A 60 -16.17 -2.58 10.95
N ARG A 61 -17.39 -2.36 11.45
CA ARG A 61 -17.96 -1.01 11.51
C ARG A 61 -17.16 -0.07 12.39
N GLU A 62 -16.72 -0.54 13.56
CA GLU A 62 -15.92 0.24 14.50
C GLU A 62 -14.57 0.61 13.89
N PHE A 63 -13.89 -0.35 13.22
CA PHE A 63 -12.63 -0.09 12.54
C PHE A 63 -12.80 0.92 11.40
N GLU A 64 -13.87 0.79 10.58
CA GLU A 64 -14.22 1.79 9.56
C GLU A 64 -14.40 3.19 10.18
N LEU A 65 -15.11 3.31 11.29
CA LEU A 65 -15.34 4.59 11.97
C LEU A 65 -14.05 5.20 12.53
N GLN A 66 -13.23 4.41 13.23
CA GLN A 66 -11.96 4.89 13.81
C GLN A 66 -10.94 5.24 12.73
N PHE A 67 -10.89 4.48 11.64
CA PHE A 67 -10.03 4.77 10.49
C PHE A 67 -10.45 6.08 9.81
N ALA A 68 -11.73 6.26 9.56
CA ALA A 68 -12.28 7.50 9.01
C ALA A 68 -12.05 8.70 9.93
N ALA A 69 -12.19 8.54 11.25
CA ALA A 69 -11.90 9.59 12.22
C ALA A 69 -10.43 10.05 12.20
N LYS A 70 -9.50 9.13 11.93
CA LYS A 70 -8.05 9.42 11.88
C LYS A 70 -7.62 10.01 10.53
N TYR A 71 -8.13 9.48 9.42
CA TYR A 71 -7.64 9.81 8.07
C TYR A 71 -8.62 10.66 7.24
N GLY A 72 -9.84 10.84 7.70
CA GLY A 72 -10.88 11.65 7.06
C GLY A 72 -11.84 10.82 6.19
N GLY A 73 -12.90 11.47 5.70
CA GLY A 73 -13.86 10.87 4.78
C GLY A 73 -14.73 9.76 5.37
N GLN A 74 -15.06 8.81 4.53
CA GLN A 74 -15.73 7.54 4.87
C GLN A 74 -14.81 6.38 4.53
N ALA A 75 -14.69 5.42 5.44
CA ALA A 75 -13.91 4.21 5.26
C ALA A 75 -14.81 3.03 4.90
N ILE A 76 -14.38 2.21 3.97
CA ILE A 76 -15.03 0.97 3.55
C ILE A 76 -14.01 -0.15 3.59
N MET A 77 -14.06 -1.00 4.61
CA MET A 77 -13.15 -2.14 4.76
C MET A 77 -13.47 -3.24 3.75
N VAL A 78 -12.42 -3.84 3.20
CA VAL A 78 -12.45 -4.96 2.25
C VAL A 78 -11.44 -6.03 2.67
N ASN A 79 -11.47 -7.18 2.01
CA ASN A 79 -10.64 -8.34 2.37
C ASN A 79 -9.16 -8.23 1.92
N SER A 80 -8.80 -7.24 1.09
CA SER A 80 -7.41 -6.95 0.70
C SER A 80 -7.29 -5.58 0.05
N GLY A 81 -6.07 -5.02 -0.03
CA GLY A 81 -5.79 -3.81 -0.81
C GLY A 81 -6.13 -3.98 -2.29
N SER A 82 -5.85 -5.15 -2.85
CA SER A 82 -6.22 -5.49 -4.23
C SER A 82 -7.72 -5.42 -4.48
N SER A 83 -8.52 -5.84 -3.51
CA SER A 83 -9.98 -5.72 -3.60
C SER A 83 -10.45 -4.27 -3.46
N ALA A 84 -9.69 -3.43 -2.75
CA ALA A 84 -9.96 -1.99 -2.69
C ALA A 84 -9.81 -1.36 -4.08
N ASP A 85 -8.69 -1.61 -4.77
CA ASP A 85 -8.46 -1.12 -6.14
C ASP A 85 -9.53 -1.63 -7.11
N LEU A 86 -9.87 -2.93 -7.00
CA LEU A 86 -10.91 -3.53 -7.83
C LEU A 86 -12.26 -2.82 -7.66
N LEU A 87 -12.68 -2.58 -6.43
CA LEU A 87 -13.95 -1.90 -6.17
C LEU A 87 -13.92 -0.45 -6.64
N ILE A 88 -12.80 0.27 -6.44
CA ILE A 88 -12.63 1.64 -6.94
C ILE A 88 -12.81 1.67 -8.46
N ALA A 89 -12.07 0.83 -9.21
CA ALA A 89 -12.14 0.78 -10.66
C ALA A 89 -13.57 0.50 -11.17
N PHE A 90 -14.26 -0.48 -10.60
CA PHE A 90 -15.62 -0.80 -11.01
C PHE A 90 -16.67 0.22 -10.54
N ALA A 91 -16.44 0.92 -9.43
CA ALA A 91 -17.33 1.97 -8.95
C ALA A 91 -17.31 3.24 -9.83
N LEU A 92 -16.26 3.45 -10.63
CA LEU A 92 -16.17 4.55 -11.58
C LEU A 92 -17.13 4.41 -12.77
N LEU A 93 -17.48 3.17 -13.14
CA LEU A 93 -18.25 2.89 -14.35
C LEU A 93 -19.71 3.36 -14.25
N GLU A 94 -20.25 3.92 -15.33
CA GLU A 94 -21.66 4.31 -15.45
C GLU A 94 -22.63 3.17 -15.10
N LYS A 95 -22.34 1.94 -15.56
CA LYS A 95 -23.16 0.75 -15.23
C LYS A 95 -23.23 0.42 -13.75
N SER A 96 -22.33 0.99 -12.94
CA SER A 96 -22.35 0.91 -11.47
C SER A 96 -22.84 2.21 -10.82
N GLY A 97 -23.33 3.17 -11.60
CA GLY A 97 -23.72 4.50 -11.17
C GLY A 97 -22.56 5.51 -11.13
N GLY A 98 -21.40 5.20 -11.72
CA GLY A 98 -20.27 6.10 -11.91
C GLY A 98 -20.45 7.05 -13.09
N LYS A 99 -19.38 7.78 -13.41
CA LYS A 99 -19.38 8.77 -14.50
C LYS A 99 -18.55 8.35 -15.71
N LEU A 100 -17.70 7.33 -15.56
CA LEU A 100 -16.77 6.88 -16.60
C LEU A 100 -17.33 5.70 -17.39
N LYS A 101 -16.83 5.52 -18.61
CA LYS A 101 -17.24 4.47 -19.53
C LYS A 101 -16.11 3.47 -19.76
N THR A 102 -16.49 2.28 -20.17
CA THR A 102 -15.55 1.32 -20.75
C THR A 102 -14.87 1.96 -21.96
N GLY A 103 -13.53 1.89 -22.00
CA GLY A 103 -12.71 2.50 -23.03
C GLY A 103 -12.18 3.91 -22.69
N ASP A 104 -12.67 4.56 -21.64
CA ASP A 104 -12.04 5.78 -21.12
C ASP A 104 -10.60 5.50 -20.67
N GLU A 105 -9.68 6.46 -20.90
CA GLU A 105 -8.27 6.31 -20.58
C GLU A 105 -7.97 6.78 -19.14
N ILE A 106 -7.17 5.96 -18.41
CA ILE A 106 -6.65 6.29 -17.08
C ILE A 106 -5.11 6.24 -17.12
N LEU A 107 -4.46 7.31 -16.65
CA LEU A 107 -3.00 7.38 -16.51
C LEU A 107 -2.55 6.66 -15.23
N VAL A 108 -1.47 5.88 -15.33
CA VAL A 108 -0.91 5.09 -14.22
C VAL A 108 0.61 5.16 -14.24
N PRO A 109 1.33 5.43 -13.13
CA PRO A 109 2.78 5.37 -13.08
C PRO A 109 3.32 3.99 -13.44
N ALA A 110 4.40 3.93 -14.22
CA ALA A 110 4.97 2.67 -14.71
C ALA A 110 5.69 1.86 -13.60
N VAL A 111 6.18 2.52 -12.55
CA VAL A 111 6.77 1.85 -11.38
C VAL A 111 5.72 1.76 -10.28
N THR A 112 5.14 0.57 -10.13
CA THR A 112 4.03 0.36 -9.20
C THR A 112 3.81 -1.13 -8.92
N TRP A 113 2.91 -1.44 -7.98
CA TRP A 113 2.33 -2.77 -7.83
C TRP A 113 1.22 -2.98 -8.90
N PRO A 114 1.09 -4.15 -9.50
CA PRO A 114 0.22 -4.29 -10.68
C PRO A 114 -1.29 -4.25 -10.40
N THR A 115 -1.73 -4.30 -9.15
CA THR A 115 -3.14 -4.57 -8.82
C THR A 115 -4.10 -3.51 -9.32
N HIS A 116 -3.77 -2.21 -9.15
CA HIS A 116 -4.66 -1.16 -9.63
C HIS A 116 -4.69 -1.10 -11.17
N LEU A 117 -3.57 -1.40 -11.83
CA LEU A 117 -3.53 -1.58 -13.27
C LEU A 117 -4.49 -2.70 -13.73
N TRP A 118 -4.36 -3.89 -13.14
CA TRP A 118 -5.24 -5.02 -13.47
C TRP A 118 -6.71 -4.70 -13.20
N SER A 119 -7.01 -4.01 -12.11
CA SER A 119 -8.36 -3.60 -11.74
C SER A 119 -8.99 -2.69 -12.80
N LEU A 120 -8.23 -1.74 -13.33
CA LEU A 120 -8.67 -0.84 -14.41
C LEU A 120 -8.92 -1.61 -15.71
N VAL A 121 -7.98 -2.45 -16.12
CA VAL A 121 -8.12 -3.27 -17.34
C VAL A 121 -9.31 -4.21 -17.23
N MET A 122 -9.50 -4.90 -16.10
CA MET A 122 -10.66 -5.77 -15.85
C MET A 122 -11.97 -5.01 -15.84
N ALA A 123 -11.99 -3.74 -15.43
CA ALA A 123 -13.16 -2.86 -15.53
C ALA A 123 -13.43 -2.39 -16.96
N GLY A 124 -12.46 -2.58 -17.87
CA GLY A 124 -12.56 -2.23 -19.29
C GLY A 124 -12.07 -0.83 -19.63
N PHE A 125 -11.26 -0.21 -18.76
CA PHE A 125 -10.57 1.03 -19.07
C PHE A 125 -9.36 0.78 -19.98
N LYS A 126 -9.02 1.75 -20.81
CA LYS A 126 -7.68 1.87 -21.39
C LYS A 126 -6.74 2.39 -20.32
N VAL A 127 -5.53 1.89 -20.29
CA VAL A 127 -4.51 2.35 -19.35
C VAL A 127 -3.31 2.86 -20.13
N ARG A 128 -2.84 4.05 -19.77
CA ARG A 128 -1.58 4.58 -20.25
C ARG A 128 -0.57 4.64 -19.12
N LEU A 129 0.54 3.88 -19.25
CA LEU A 129 1.66 3.99 -18.33
C LEU A 129 2.44 5.27 -18.59
N ILE A 130 2.73 6.00 -17.52
CA ILE A 130 3.51 7.23 -17.54
C ILE A 130 4.84 7.04 -16.81
N ASP A 131 5.87 7.78 -17.23
CA ASP A 131 7.17 7.73 -16.58
C ASP A 131 7.13 8.37 -15.19
N VAL A 132 8.16 8.11 -14.40
CA VAL A 132 8.27 8.51 -13.01
C VAL A 132 9.50 9.40 -12.77
N ASP A 133 9.52 10.14 -11.68
CA ASP A 133 10.73 10.85 -11.23
C ASP A 133 11.68 9.84 -10.56
N PRO A 134 12.89 9.63 -11.10
CA PRO A 134 13.84 8.66 -10.57
C PRO A 134 14.38 9.02 -9.19
N LYS A 135 14.19 10.27 -8.74
CA LYS A 135 14.62 10.72 -7.41
C LYS A 135 13.59 10.46 -6.34
N SER A 136 12.33 10.79 -6.58
CA SER A 136 11.25 10.51 -5.64
C SER A 136 10.70 9.09 -5.75
N LEU A 137 10.97 8.39 -6.86
CA LEU A 137 10.42 7.08 -7.26
C LEU A 137 8.91 7.12 -7.51
N ASN A 138 8.32 8.29 -7.62
CA ASN A 138 6.88 8.50 -7.76
C ASN A 138 6.55 9.18 -9.10
N PHE A 139 5.28 9.47 -9.35
CA PHE A 139 4.87 10.10 -10.60
C PHE A 139 5.65 11.41 -10.86
N ASP A 140 6.01 11.62 -12.12
CA ASP A 140 6.59 12.87 -12.61
C ASP A 140 5.49 13.75 -13.19
N ILE A 141 5.37 14.99 -12.69
CA ILE A 141 4.28 15.89 -13.09
C ILE A 141 4.33 16.29 -14.56
N GLU A 142 5.53 16.39 -15.15
CA GLU A 142 5.67 16.73 -16.57
C GLU A 142 5.32 15.51 -17.44
N SER A 143 5.64 14.30 -17.00
CA SER A 143 5.18 13.06 -17.65
C SER A 143 3.65 12.94 -17.60
N VAL A 144 3.03 13.27 -16.46
CA VAL A 144 1.56 13.34 -16.34
C VAL A 144 1.01 14.34 -17.36
N ARG A 145 1.50 15.60 -17.34
CA ARG A 145 1.03 16.69 -18.18
C ARG A 145 1.11 16.35 -19.68
N SER A 146 2.24 15.81 -20.11
CA SER A 146 2.47 15.46 -21.53
C SER A 146 1.66 14.24 -21.99
N SER A 147 1.20 13.41 -21.06
CA SER A 147 0.42 12.20 -21.37
C SER A 147 -1.09 12.45 -21.44
N ILE A 148 -1.58 13.60 -20.96
CA ILE A 148 -3.01 13.92 -21.03
C ILE A 148 -3.43 14.10 -22.49
N SER A 149 -4.47 13.37 -22.88
CA SER A 149 -5.09 13.40 -24.19
C SER A 149 -6.58 13.76 -24.11
N GLN A 150 -7.26 13.84 -25.27
CA GLN A 150 -8.71 14.02 -25.30
C GLN A 150 -9.47 12.78 -24.77
N GLU A 151 -8.83 11.61 -24.72
CA GLU A 151 -9.42 10.35 -24.21
C GLU A 151 -9.21 10.20 -22.69
N THR A 152 -8.25 10.89 -22.10
CA THR A 152 -7.92 10.81 -20.67
C THR A 152 -9.09 11.29 -19.81
N ARG A 153 -9.49 10.49 -18.82
CA ARG A 153 -10.57 10.78 -17.88
C ARG A 153 -10.16 10.69 -16.42
N GLY A 154 -8.98 10.14 -16.15
CA GLY A 154 -8.52 10.04 -14.77
C GLY A 154 -7.05 9.69 -14.67
N ILE A 155 -6.56 9.78 -13.44
CA ILE A 155 -5.20 9.43 -13.04
C ILE A 155 -5.31 8.59 -11.79
N PHE A 156 -4.65 7.42 -11.78
CA PHE A 156 -4.53 6.59 -10.59
C PHE A 156 -3.05 6.55 -10.18
N VAL A 157 -2.65 7.45 -9.29
CA VAL A 157 -1.28 7.50 -8.78
C VAL A 157 -1.06 6.49 -7.67
N VAL A 158 0.18 6.05 -7.52
CA VAL A 158 0.63 5.28 -6.36
C VAL A 158 1.58 6.15 -5.52
N HIS A 159 1.43 6.08 -4.21
CA HIS A 159 2.35 6.71 -3.26
C HIS A 159 3.42 5.70 -2.83
N LEU A 160 4.36 5.45 -3.75
CA LEU A 160 5.33 4.38 -3.65
C LEU A 160 6.27 4.57 -2.47
N LEU A 161 6.48 3.50 -1.70
CA LEU A 161 7.38 3.44 -0.54
C LEU A 161 7.11 4.48 0.56
N GLY A 162 5.88 5.00 0.64
CA GLY A 162 5.48 6.01 1.62
C GLY A 162 5.75 7.45 1.18
N ASN A 163 6.29 7.66 0.00
CA ASN A 163 6.59 8.96 -0.60
C ASN A 163 5.54 9.36 -1.64
N THR A 164 5.66 10.54 -2.24
CA THR A 164 4.78 11.01 -3.32
C THR A 164 5.50 12.00 -4.23
N GLY A 165 4.91 12.31 -5.39
CA GLY A 165 5.26 13.42 -6.25
C GLY A 165 4.60 14.74 -5.79
N GLU A 166 4.56 15.72 -6.69
CA GLU A 166 4.05 17.10 -6.41
C GLU A 166 2.51 17.13 -6.40
N MET A 167 1.90 16.75 -5.27
CA MET A 167 0.44 16.60 -5.13
C MET A 167 -0.34 17.87 -5.45
N GLU A 168 0.15 19.05 -5.06
CA GLU A 168 -0.50 20.33 -5.33
C GLU A 168 -0.69 20.52 -6.85
N LYS A 169 0.39 20.35 -7.62
CA LYS A 169 0.34 20.46 -9.08
C LYS A 169 -0.52 19.39 -9.73
N LEU A 170 -0.50 18.16 -9.18
CA LEU A 170 -1.33 17.07 -9.69
C LEU A 170 -2.82 17.37 -9.51
N VAL A 171 -3.22 17.85 -8.34
CA VAL A 171 -4.63 18.22 -8.06
C VAL A 171 -5.07 19.38 -8.96
N GLU A 172 -4.20 20.38 -9.17
CA GLU A 172 -4.48 21.51 -10.08
C GLU A 172 -4.67 20.99 -11.52
N LEU A 173 -3.76 20.14 -12.00
CA LEU A 173 -3.83 19.55 -13.34
C LEU A 173 -5.10 18.72 -13.54
N CYS A 174 -5.50 17.92 -12.55
CA CYS A 174 -6.75 17.16 -12.60
C CYS A 174 -7.97 18.11 -12.70
N ARG A 175 -7.96 19.20 -11.95
CA ARG A 175 -9.04 20.20 -11.99
C ARG A 175 -9.10 20.93 -13.34
N GLU A 176 -7.95 21.31 -13.92
CA GLU A 176 -7.85 22.00 -15.23
C GLU A 176 -8.40 21.14 -16.37
N HIS A 177 -8.20 19.83 -16.31
CA HIS A 177 -8.59 18.87 -17.35
C HIS A 177 -9.85 18.05 -17.03
N ASP A 178 -10.56 18.36 -15.94
CA ASP A 178 -11.75 17.60 -15.45
C ASP A 178 -11.46 16.09 -15.32
N LEU A 179 -10.31 15.75 -14.71
CA LEU A 179 -9.87 14.38 -14.52
C LEU A 179 -10.20 13.86 -13.12
N VAL A 180 -10.60 12.61 -13.04
CA VAL A 180 -10.76 11.90 -11.76
C VAL A 180 -9.37 11.55 -11.21
N LEU A 181 -9.03 12.01 -10.00
CA LEU A 181 -7.83 11.60 -9.28
C LEU A 181 -8.17 10.43 -8.35
N LEU A 182 -7.37 9.37 -8.43
CA LEU A 182 -7.39 8.20 -7.54
C LEU A 182 -6.00 8.01 -6.94
N GLU A 183 -5.95 7.50 -5.71
CA GLU A 183 -4.70 7.33 -4.96
C GLU A 183 -4.57 5.88 -4.49
N ASP A 184 -3.53 5.16 -4.90
CA ASP A 184 -3.10 3.94 -4.22
C ASP A 184 -2.16 4.34 -3.07
N THR A 185 -2.64 4.18 -1.85
CA THR A 185 -1.94 4.56 -0.61
C THR A 185 -1.53 3.31 0.19
N CYS A 186 -1.52 2.15 -0.45
CA CYS A 186 -1.18 0.88 0.22
C CYS A 186 0.19 0.93 0.89
N GLU A 187 1.16 1.59 0.28
CA GLU A 187 2.53 1.73 0.82
C GLU A 187 2.75 3.06 1.57
N ALA A 188 1.70 3.87 1.79
CA ALA A 188 1.85 5.23 2.33
C ALA A 188 0.86 5.58 3.44
N LEU A 189 0.32 4.58 4.15
CA LEU A 189 -0.54 4.84 5.29
C LEU A 189 0.15 5.76 6.30
N GLY A 190 -0.48 6.89 6.62
CA GLY A 190 0.02 7.89 7.55
C GLY A 190 0.95 8.94 6.95
N SER A 191 1.41 8.78 5.71
CA SER A 191 2.14 9.83 5.00
C SER A 191 1.28 11.06 4.78
N LYS A 192 1.95 12.23 4.74
CA LYS A 192 1.29 13.52 4.55
C LYS A 192 2.04 14.36 3.53
N TYR A 193 1.30 15.20 2.82
CA TYR A 193 1.80 16.29 2.00
C TYR A 193 1.20 17.60 2.51
N ASP A 194 2.01 18.58 2.89
CA ASP A 194 1.57 19.82 3.54
C ASP A 194 0.56 19.59 4.69
N SER A 195 0.87 18.66 5.59
CA SER A 195 0.04 18.25 6.72
C SER A 195 -1.27 17.51 6.38
N LYS A 196 -1.65 17.38 5.10
CA LYS A 196 -2.80 16.64 4.64
C LYS A 196 -2.41 15.18 4.35
N HIS A 197 -3.18 14.21 4.84
CA HIS A 197 -2.91 12.79 4.60
C HIS A 197 -2.97 12.44 3.12
N LEU A 198 -1.96 11.68 2.62
CA LEU A 198 -2.05 10.99 1.34
C LEU A 198 -3.25 10.04 1.37
N GLY A 199 -3.92 9.89 0.25
CA GLY A 199 -5.20 9.17 0.16
C GLY A 199 -6.43 10.04 0.43
N SER A 200 -6.27 11.35 0.63
CA SER A 200 -7.38 12.27 0.83
C SER A 200 -7.46 13.40 -0.21
N PHE A 201 -6.64 13.35 -1.26
CA PHE A 201 -6.58 14.36 -2.32
C PHE A 201 -7.55 14.07 -3.46
N GLY A 202 -7.74 12.80 -3.79
CA GLY A 202 -8.58 12.34 -4.90
C GLY A 202 -10.02 11.99 -4.51
N LEU A 203 -10.74 11.42 -5.48
CA LEU A 203 -12.10 10.90 -5.28
C LEU A 203 -12.12 9.73 -4.29
N ALA A 204 -11.15 8.84 -4.41
CA ALA A 204 -11.00 7.67 -3.54
C ALA A 204 -9.55 7.22 -3.46
N SER A 205 -9.23 6.53 -2.37
CA SER A 205 -7.93 5.91 -2.16
C SER A 205 -8.04 4.50 -1.61
N SER A 206 -7.07 3.65 -1.98
CA SER A 206 -6.92 2.29 -1.47
C SER A 206 -5.83 2.20 -0.41
N PHE A 207 -6.01 1.29 0.55
CA PHE A 207 -5.04 0.94 1.58
C PHE A 207 -4.97 -0.58 1.72
N SER A 208 -3.79 -1.09 2.00
CA SER A 208 -3.58 -2.52 2.27
C SER A 208 -3.14 -2.75 3.72
N PHE A 209 -3.64 -3.84 4.29
CA PHE A 209 -3.28 -4.31 5.63
C PHE A 209 -2.66 -5.70 5.58
N PHE A 210 -1.99 -6.03 4.47
CA PHE A 210 -1.23 -7.24 4.33
C PHE A 210 -0.08 -7.28 5.35
N PHE A 211 0.41 -8.48 5.65
CA PHE A 211 1.41 -8.79 6.67
C PHE A 211 2.64 -7.83 6.72
N SER A 212 3.11 -7.31 5.58
CA SER A 212 4.30 -6.45 5.51
C SER A 212 4.00 -4.94 5.54
N HIS A 213 2.74 -4.54 5.62
CA HIS A 213 2.34 -3.13 5.57
C HIS A 213 2.48 -2.41 6.92
N HIS A 214 2.17 -1.11 6.93
CA HIS A 214 2.28 -0.25 8.11
C HIS A 214 1.33 -0.67 9.23
N LEU A 215 0.12 -1.08 8.87
CA LEU A 215 -0.90 -1.66 9.72
C LEU A 215 -1.24 -3.03 9.15
N VAL A 216 -1.33 -4.06 9.99
CA VAL A 216 -1.54 -5.43 9.53
C VAL A 216 -2.82 -6.03 10.11
N THR A 217 -3.56 -6.75 9.26
CA THR A 217 -4.76 -7.51 9.66
C THR A 217 -4.70 -8.95 9.12
N MET A 218 -3.49 -9.51 8.99
CA MET A 218 -3.18 -10.74 8.23
C MET A 218 -3.35 -10.50 6.72
N GLU A 219 -4.56 -10.45 6.26
CA GLU A 219 -5.06 -9.91 4.99
C GLU A 219 -6.10 -8.83 5.30
N GLY A 220 -6.22 -7.80 4.46
CA GLY A 220 -7.21 -6.74 4.63
C GLY A 220 -6.90 -5.55 3.75
N GLY A 221 -7.90 -4.69 3.60
CA GLY A 221 -7.77 -3.41 2.92
C GLY A 221 -8.86 -2.44 3.32
N MET A 222 -8.68 -1.19 2.92
CA MET A 222 -9.63 -0.12 3.17
C MET A 222 -9.73 0.78 1.94
N ILE A 223 -10.90 1.35 1.71
CA ILE A 223 -11.09 2.44 0.77
C ILE A 223 -11.50 3.67 1.56
N LEU A 224 -10.89 4.82 1.28
CA LEU A 224 -11.35 6.12 1.77
C LEU A 224 -11.94 6.93 0.62
N THR A 225 -13.04 7.63 0.91
CA THR A 225 -13.63 8.63 0.00
C THR A 225 -14.40 9.67 0.80
N SER A 226 -14.41 10.91 0.32
CA SER A 226 -15.27 11.98 0.88
C SER A 226 -16.63 12.07 0.17
N ASP A 227 -16.82 11.34 -0.92
CA ASP A 227 -18.06 11.31 -1.70
C ASP A 227 -19.03 10.26 -1.13
N ASN A 228 -20.18 10.72 -0.63
CA ASN A 228 -21.19 9.85 -0.01
C ASN A 228 -21.80 8.84 -0.99
N ASP A 229 -22.03 9.26 -2.24
CA ASP A 229 -22.66 8.42 -3.26
C ASP A 229 -21.65 7.36 -3.72
N PHE A 230 -20.36 7.75 -3.85
CA PHE A 230 -19.30 6.81 -4.16
C PHE A 230 -19.10 5.79 -3.03
N ALA A 231 -19.13 6.21 -1.76
CA ALA A 231 -19.06 5.32 -0.61
C ALA A 231 -20.21 4.29 -0.58
N ASN A 232 -21.44 4.73 -0.86
CA ASN A 232 -22.58 3.83 -0.93
C ASN A 232 -22.47 2.83 -2.08
N ARG A 233 -21.96 3.27 -3.23
CA ARG A 233 -21.67 2.41 -4.38
C ARG A 233 -20.63 1.35 -4.05
N LEU A 234 -19.55 1.73 -3.38
CA LEU A 234 -18.52 0.80 -2.90
C LEU A 234 -19.09 -0.24 -1.92
N ARG A 235 -19.95 0.16 -0.98
CA ARG A 235 -20.63 -0.76 -0.07
C ARG A 235 -21.53 -1.77 -0.80
N LEU A 236 -22.22 -1.33 -1.83
CA LEU A 236 -23.01 -2.22 -2.69
C LEU A 236 -22.12 -3.21 -3.44
N LEU A 237 -21.09 -2.71 -4.14
CA LEU A 237 -20.16 -3.56 -4.92
C LEU A 237 -19.39 -4.54 -4.05
N ARG A 238 -19.06 -4.18 -2.81
CA ARG A 238 -18.40 -5.07 -1.84
C ARG A 238 -19.18 -6.34 -1.54
N ALA A 239 -20.51 -6.28 -1.62
CA ALA A 239 -21.40 -7.35 -1.20
C ALA A 239 -22.56 -7.55 -2.19
N HIS A 240 -22.28 -8.02 -3.41
CA HIS A 240 -23.23 -8.48 -4.42
C HIS A 240 -24.22 -7.44 -4.95
N GLY A 241 -24.08 -6.14 -4.65
CA GLY A 241 -25.08 -5.12 -4.92
C GLY A 241 -26.26 -5.15 -3.93
N TRP A 242 -26.09 -5.83 -2.78
CA TRP A 242 -27.11 -5.99 -1.76
C TRP A 242 -27.22 -4.75 -0.88
N THR A 243 -28.46 -4.26 -0.69
CA THR A 243 -28.70 -3.03 0.06
C THR A 243 -28.56 -3.14 1.58
N ARG A 244 -28.39 -4.36 2.14
CA ARG A 244 -28.34 -4.63 3.59
C ARG A 244 -27.34 -3.75 4.36
N ASN A 245 -26.24 -3.37 3.73
CA ASN A 245 -25.11 -2.68 4.39
C ASN A 245 -25.05 -1.18 4.08
N LEU A 246 -26.13 -0.59 3.54
CA LEU A 246 -26.21 0.86 3.35
C LEU A 246 -26.59 1.56 4.65
N ASN A 247 -25.91 2.67 5.00
CA ASN A 247 -26.12 3.39 6.24
C ASN A 247 -27.56 3.94 6.43
N ASN A 248 -28.26 4.24 5.34
CA ASN A 248 -29.66 4.75 5.35
C ASN A 248 -30.65 3.68 4.96
N HIS A 249 -30.32 2.41 5.19
CA HIS A 249 -31.18 1.37 4.70
C HIS A 249 -32.52 1.38 5.44
N ILE A 250 -33.53 1.48 4.65
CA ILE A 250 -34.94 1.15 4.88
C ILE A 250 -35.15 -0.29 5.44
N SER A 251 -34.14 -0.89 6.08
CA SER A 251 -34.27 -2.21 6.71
C SER A 251 -35.27 -2.23 7.86
N ASN A 252 -35.57 -1.06 8.45
CA ASN A 252 -36.64 -0.92 9.44
C ASN A 252 -38.03 -0.76 8.81
N SER A 253 -38.13 -0.63 7.48
CA SER A 253 -39.37 -0.55 6.71
C SER A 253 -39.50 -1.66 5.66
N ALA A 254 -38.78 -2.78 5.84
CA ALA A 254 -38.99 -3.96 5.00
C ALA A 254 -40.42 -4.47 5.21
N ASN A 255 -41.34 -3.94 4.41
CA ASN A 255 -42.75 -4.30 4.46
C ASN A 255 -43.03 -5.70 3.89
N SER A 256 -42.03 -6.31 3.26
CA SER A 256 -42.14 -7.67 2.73
C SER A 256 -40.91 -8.53 3.02
N LEU A 257 -41.09 -9.85 3.02
CA LEU A 257 -39.99 -10.82 3.15
C LEU A 257 -38.98 -10.65 2.02
N ASN A 258 -39.41 -10.29 0.82
CA ASN A 258 -38.56 -10.09 -0.35
C ASN A 258 -37.61 -8.89 -0.20
N ASP A 259 -37.96 -7.88 0.58
CA ASP A 259 -37.11 -6.71 0.81
C ASP A 259 -35.82 -7.05 1.57
N ARG A 260 -35.77 -8.19 2.25
CA ARG A 260 -34.56 -8.69 2.94
C ARG A 260 -33.42 -9.06 1.97
N TYR A 261 -33.77 -9.41 0.74
CA TYR A 261 -32.82 -9.78 -0.33
C TYR A 261 -32.98 -8.87 -1.54
N ARG A 262 -32.81 -7.56 -1.33
CA ARG A 262 -32.90 -6.57 -2.39
C ARG A 262 -31.56 -6.25 -2.97
N PHE A 263 -31.33 -6.60 -4.23
CA PHE A 263 -30.17 -6.28 -5.02
C PHE A 263 -30.51 -5.16 -6.00
N VAL A 264 -29.76 -4.06 -5.96
CA VAL A 264 -30.02 -2.86 -6.78
C VAL A 264 -29.00 -2.67 -7.89
N THR A 265 -27.88 -3.41 -7.80
CA THR A 265 -26.86 -3.50 -8.81
C THR A 265 -26.16 -4.86 -8.68
N TRP A 266 -25.22 -5.14 -9.57
CA TRP A 266 -24.29 -6.27 -9.41
C TRP A 266 -23.19 -5.92 -8.40
N GLY A 267 -22.39 -6.91 -8.01
CA GLY A 267 -21.25 -6.69 -7.12
C GLY A 267 -20.47 -7.97 -6.85
N PHE A 268 -19.43 -7.83 -6.08
CA PHE A 268 -18.49 -8.89 -5.68
C PHE A 268 -18.83 -9.44 -4.28
N ASN A 269 -18.09 -10.42 -3.83
CA ASN A 269 -18.00 -10.80 -2.43
C ASN A 269 -16.56 -10.60 -1.94
N VAL A 270 -16.22 -9.37 -1.58
CA VAL A 270 -14.90 -8.98 -1.06
C VAL A 270 -15.01 -8.40 0.35
N ARG A 271 -15.97 -8.93 1.11
CA ARG A 271 -16.21 -8.54 2.50
C ARG A 271 -15.05 -8.93 3.39
N PRO A 272 -14.67 -8.07 4.35
CA PRO A 272 -13.73 -8.43 5.40
C PRO A 272 -14.41 -9.33 6.44
N THR A 273 -13.61 -9.83 7.38
CA THR A 273 -14.06 -10.58 8.56
C THR A 273 -13.91 -9.75 9.85
N GLU A 274 -14.65 -10.13 10.90
CA GLU A 274 -14.48 -9.53 12.24
C GLU A 274 -13.07 -9.79 12.81
N LEU A 275 -12.44 -10.91 12.47
CA LEU A 275 -11.08 -11.23 12.90
C LEU A 275 -10.09 -10.19 12.38
N GLN A 276 -10.18 -9.86 11.08
CA GLN A 276 -9.35 -8.84 10.44
C GLN A 276 -9.57 -7.47 11.08
N ALA A 277 -10.82 -7.10 11.32
CA ALA A 277 -11.16 -5.82 11.92
C ALA A 277 -10.69 -5.71 13.38
N GLY A 278 -10.80 -6.79 14.18
CA GLY A 278 -10.28 -6.85 15.53
C GLY A 278 -8.78 -6.59 15.59
N PHE A 279 -8.00 -7.26 14.71
CA PHE A 279 -6.58 -6.95 14.53
C PHE A 279 -6.36 -5.47 14.20
N GLY A 280 -7.11 -4.94 13.24
CA GLY A 280 -7.00 -3.56 12.79
C GLY A 280 -7.25 -2.53 13.88
N LEU A 281 -8.20 -2.79 14.77
CA LEU A 281 -8.51 -1.92 15.91
C LEU A 281 -7.32 -1.80 16.88
N GLU A 282 -6.67 -2.92 17.22
CA GLU A 282 -5.49 -2.90 18.08
C GLU A 282 -4.27 -2.27 17.38
N GLN A 283 -4.04 -2.60 16.13
CA GLN A 283 -2.95 -2.01 15.34
C GLN A 283 -3.11 -0.48 15.18
N LEU A 284 -4.34 0.01 14.99
CA LEU A 284 -4.61 1.43 14.82
C LEU A 284 -4.25 2.26 16.06
N LYS A 285 -4.30 1.69 17.26
CA LYS A 285 -3.87 2.34 18.51
C LYS A 285 -2.37 2.63 18.53
N ARG A 286 -1.57 1.82 17.81
CA ARG A 286 -0.10 1.86 17.81
C ARG A 286 0.50 2.42 16.51
N ILE A 287 -0.31 2.78 15.53
CA ILE A 287 0.17 3.15 14.20
C ILE A 287 1.12 4.36 14.21
N ASP A 288 0.90 5.34 15.10
CA ASP A 288 1.76 6.51 15.20
C ASP A 288 3.15 6.14 15.73
N GLU A 289 3.24 5.23 16.73
CA GLU A 289 4.49 4.66 17.22
C GLU A 289 5.26 3.95 16.08
N PHE A 290 4.55 3.16 15.27
CA PHE A 290 5.17 2.46 14.14
C PHE A 290 5.74 3.43 13.11
N HIS A 291 5.05 4.53 12.82
CA HIS A 291 5.54 5.56 11.91
C HIS A 291 6.78 6.27 12.46
N ASP A 292 6.79 6.60 13.75
CA ASP A 292 7.93 7.29 14.39
C ASP A 292 9.19 6.39 14.37
N VAL A 293 9.05 5.10 14.65
CA VAL A 293 10.17 4.13 14.55
C VAL A 293 10.68 4.02 13.11
N ARG A 294 9.80 3.91 12.10
CA ARG A 294 10.19 3.86 10.68
C ARG A 294 10.96 5.12 10.27
N LEU A 295 10.51 6.29 10.71
CA LEU A 295 11.19 7.57 10.43
C LEU A 295 12.58 7.64 11.07
N LEU A 296 12.72 7.17 12.32
CA LEU A 296 14.03 7.09 12.99
C LEU A 296 14.97 6.13 12.29
N ASN A 297 14.48 4.95 11.88
CA ASN A 297 15.24 3.96 11.14
C ASN A 297 15.70 4.50 9.78
N ALA A 298 14.80 5.16 9.03
CA ALA A 298 15.14 5.80 7.76
C ALA A 298 16.23 6.85 7.93
N SER A 299 16.10 7.71 8.95
CA SER A 299 17.10 8.75 9.24
C SER A 299 18.46 8.16 9.58
N ALA A 300 18.51 7.03 10.29
CA ALA A 300 19.76 6.32 10.62
C ALA A 300 20.40 5.72 9.35
N LEU A 301 19.62 5.06 8.50
CA LEU A 301 20.10 4.50 7.25
C LEU A 301 20.57 5.58 6.27
N CYS A 302 19.84 6.69 6.10
CA CYS A 302 20.26 7.82 5.27
C CYS A 302 21.66 8.33 5.68
N ARG A 303 21.85 8.58 6.98
CA ARG A 303 23.18 8.99 7.49
C ARG A 303 24.25 7.93 7.26
N GLY A 304 23.90 6.66 7.42
CA GLY A 304 24.84 5.53 7.24
C GLY A 304 25.36 5.42 5.81
N ILE A 305 24.50 5.61 4.80
CA ILE A 305 24.87 5.46 3.39
C ILE A 305 25.43 6.73 2.74
N GLU A 306 25.35 7.89 3.39
CA GLU A 306 25.74 9.20 2.83
C GLU A 306 27.18 9.21 2.32
N ARG A 307 28.08 8.52 3.01
CA ARG A 307 29.52 8.40 2.63
C ARG A 307 29.73 7.62 1.32
N HIS A 308 28.74 6.86 0.87
CA HIS A 308 28.76 6.08 -0.37
C HIS A 308 27.94 6.74 -1.49
N SER A 309 27.59 8.02 -1.33
CA SER A 309 26.75 8.78 -2.25
C SER A 309 27.33 8.92 -3.68
N ASP A 310 28.61 8.61 -3.88
CA ASP A 310 29.19 8.53 -5.24
C ASP A 310 28.60 7.36 -6.04
N TYR A 311 28.17 6.27 -5.38
CA TYR A 311 27.76 5.01 -6.01
C TYR A 311 26.31 4.63 -5.74
N ILE A 312 25.77 4.97 -4.57
CA ILE A 312 24.40 4.66 -4.18
C ILE A 312 23.67 5.90 -3.68
N GLU A 313 22.38 5.94 -3.95
CA GLU A 313 21.50 6.97 -3.42
C GLU A 313 20.18 6.33 -2.94
N THR A 314 19.44 7.06 -2.12
CA THR A 314 18.08 6.69 -1.71
C THR A 314 17.07 7.68 -2.30
N MET A 315 15.78 7.39 -2.17
CA MET A 315 14.75 8.30 -2.66
C MET A 315 14.82 9.66 -1.97
N ARG A 316 14.62 10.70 -2.76
CA ARG A 316 14.45 12.06 -2.24
C ARG A 316 13.03 12.24 -1.73
N VAL A 317 12.90 12.69 -0.50
CA VAL A 317 11.63 13.10 0.10
C VAL A 317 11.56 14.64 0.07
N ASP A 318 10.49 15.18 -0.55
CA ASP A 318 10.25 16.65 -0.54
C ASP A 318 10.04 17.12 0.91
N PRO A 319 10.56 18.29 1.32
CA PRO A 319 10.37 18.84 2.67
C PRO A 319 8.91 18.99 3.11
N ARG A 320 7.97 19.07 2.16
CA ARG A 320 6.52 19.12 2.42
C ARG A 320 5.94 17.73 2.74
N VAL A 321 6.68 16.65 2.50
CA VAL A 321 6.22 15.28 2.70
C VAL A 321 6.68 14.75 4.05
N LYS A 322 5.75 14.35 4.91
CA LYS A 322 6.04 13.45 6.02
C LYS A 322 5.90 12.02 5.49
N CYS A 323 7.03 11.40 5.12
CA CYS A 323 7.08 10.05 4.55
C CYS A 323 6.93 8.99 5.64
N SER A 324 6.05 8.00 5.44
CA SER A 324 5.87 6.87 6.38
C SER A 324 6.83 5.71 6.16
N TRP A 325 7.62 5.73 5.08
CA TRP A 325 8.65 4.75 4.76
C TRP A 325 8.18 3.29 4.80
N PHE A 326 7.65 2.79 3.71
CA PHE A 326 7.26 1.37 3.59
C PHE A 326 8.49 0.45 3.59
N ALA A 327 9.49 0.81 2.80
CA ALA A 327 10.79 0.16 2.72
C ALA A 327 11.87 1.21 2.48
N PHE A 328 13.15 0.83 2.61
CA PHE A 328 14.29 1.71 2.38
C PHE A 328 14.94 1.40 1.03
N PRO A 329 14.73 2.24 0.00
CA PRO A 329 15.28 2.03 -1.32
C PRO A 329 16.76 2.41 -1.40
N LEU A 330 17.48 1.63 -2.19
CA LEU A 330 18.88 1.84 -2.58
C LEU A 330 18.95 1.80 -4.11
N ILE A 331 19.40 2.89 -4.71
CA ILE A 331 19.52 3.02 -6.16
C ILE A 331 21.00 3.06 -6.51
N ILE A 332 21.45 2.11 -7.30
CA ILE A 332 22.84 2.05 -7.77
C ILE A 332 23.00 3.03 -8.92
N LYS A 333 23.96 3.94 -8.84
CA LYS A 333 24.22 4.89 -9.92
C LYS A 333 24.78 4.20 -11.17
N LYS A 334 24.49 4.74 -12.35
CA LYS A 334 24.87 4.12 -13.65
C LYS A 334 26.39 3.95 -13.83
N ASP A 335 27.15 4.84 -13.23
CA ASP A 335 28.61 4.88 -13.28
C ASP A 335 29.30 4.14 -12.11
N ALA A 336 28.53 3.49 -11.24
CA ALA A 336 29.06 2.62 -10.21
C ALA A 336 29.85 1.44 -10.84
N PRO A 337 31.00 1.05 -10.27
CA PRO A 337 31.84 -0.03 -10.83
C PRO A 337 31.26 -1.43 -10.57
N PHE A 338 30.04 -1.53 -10.07
CA PHE A 338 29.31 -2.76 -9.79
C PHE A 338 27.84 -2.64 -10.21
N THR A 339 27.17 -3.78 -10.38
CA THR A 339 25.74 -3.81 -10.72
C THR A 339 24.88 -3.97 -9.47
N ARG A 340 23.59 -3.56 -9.57
CA ARG A 340 22.58 -3.83 -8.55
C ARG A 340 22.57 -5.30 -8.11
N ASN A 341 22.70 -6.24 -9.04
CA ASN A 341 22.62 -7.67 -8.72
C ASN A 341 23.83 -8.16 -7.93
N ILE A 342 25.02 -7.61 -8.18
CA ILE A 342 26.23 -7.89 -7.37
C ILE A 342 26.02 -7.38 -5.96
N PHE A 343 25.54 -6.15 -5.80
CA PHE A 343 25.30 -5.55 -4.49
C PHE A 343 24.18 -6.29 -3.72
N ALA A 344 23.05 -6.60 -4.37
CA ALA A 344 21.97 -7.37 -3.76
C ALA A 344 22.45 -8.75 -3.28
N LYS A 345 23.21 -9.47 -4.12
CA LYS A 345 23.78 -10.78 -3.76
C LYS A 345 24.68 -10.68 -2.54
N TYR A 346 25.56 -9.66 -2.49
CA TYR A 346 26.42 -9.42 -1.35
C TYR A 346 25.63 -9.20 -0.06
N LEU A 347 24.61 -8.32 -0.10
CA LEU A 347 23.75 -8.05 1.06
C LEU A 347 23.06 -9.32 1.55
N GLU A 348 22.52 -10.14 0.64
CA GLU A 348 21.82 -11.37 0.97
C GLU A 348 22.75 -12.46 1.54
N GLU A 349 23.98 -12.58 1.03
CA GLU A 349 25.01 -13.48 1.56
C GLU A 349 25.47 -13.06 2.97
N HIS A 350 25.36 -11.76 3.29
CA HIS A 350 25.64 -11.22 4.61
C HIS A 350 24.40 -11.08 5.50
N GLY A 351 23.27 -11.70 5.11
CA GLY A 351 22.09 -11.83 5.95
C GLY A 351 21.13 -10.63 5.94
N ILE A 352 21.20 -9.77 4.92
CA ILE A 352 20.25 -8.67 4.69
C ILE A 352 19.35 -9.06 3.52
N GLU A 353 18.06 -9.16 3.76
CA GLU A 353 17.10 -9.51 2.69
C GLU A 353 16.82 -8.32 1.79
N THR A 354 16.81 -8.55 0.46
CA THR A 354 16.57 -7.52 -0.55
C THR A 354 15.42 -7.86 -1.48
N ARG A 355 14.84 -6.85 -2.12
CA ARG A 355 13.88 -6.98 -3.24
C ARG A 355 14.14 -5.88 -4.28
N PRO A 356 13.75 -6.09 -5.55
CA PRO A 356 13.65 -5.00 -6.53
C PRO A 356 12.65 -3.95 -6.03
N ILE A 357 12.73 -2.72 -6.55
CA ILE A 357 11.73 -1.70 -6.26
C ILE A 357 10.38 -2.18 -6.80
N VAL A 358 9.56 -2.73 -5.90
CA VAL A 358 8.23 -3.31 -6.18
C VAL A 358 8.27 -4.24 -7.41
N ALA A 359 7.44 -3.99 -8.43
CA ALA A 359 7.48 -4.75 -9.68
C ALA A 359 8.47 -4.15 -10.72
N GLY A 360 9.20 -3.07 -10.37
CA GLY A 360 10.00 -2.31 -11.32
C GLY A 360 9.13 -1.64 -12.38
N ASN A 361 9.65 -1.49 -13.60
CA ASN A 361 8.87 -1.01 -14.73
C ASN A 361 7.87 -2.08 -15.19
N LEU A 362 6.57 -1.82 -15.00
CA LEU A 362 5.50 -2.75 -15.39
C LEU A 362 5.51 -3.06 -16.89
N ALA A 363 5.91 -2.11 -17.75
CA ALA A 363 5.98 -2.35 -19.19
C ALA A 363 6.92 -3.51 -19.57
N LYS A 364 7.91 -3.84 -18.71
CA LYS A 364 8.82 -4.98 -18.89
C LYS A 364 8.27 -6.32 -18.39
N GLN A 365 7.11 -6.32 -17.74
CA GLN A 365 6.55 -7.55 -17.20
C GLN A 365 5.96 -8.42 -18.32
N PRO A 366 6.21 -9.75 -18.33
CA PRO A 366 5.72 -10.65 -19.38
C PRO A 366 4.21 -10.59 -19.60
N ALA A 367 3.44 -10.29 -18.55
CA ALA A 367 1.99 -10.19 -18.62
C ALA A 367 1.50 -9.09 -19.58
N MET A 368 2.30 -8.04 -19.82
CA MET A 368 1.91 -6.92 -20.69
C MET A 368 1.55 -7.36 -22.11
N SER A 369 2.18 -8.41 -22.63
CA SER A 369 1.89 -8.93 -23.96
C SER A 369 0.45 -9.43 -24.15
N SER A 370 -0.26 -9.69 -23.04
CA SER A 370 -1.65 -10.16 -23.07
C SER A 370 -2.69 -9.03 -22.98
N PHE A 371 -2.26 -7.78 -22.84
CA PHE A 371 -3.14 -6.62 -22.60
C PHE A 371 -2.83 -5.49 -23.58
N PRO A 372 -3.28 -5.59 -24.84
CA PRO A 372 -3.03 -4.57 -25.87
C PRO A 372 -3.70 -3.21 -25.60
N GLU A 373 -4.64 -3.17 -24.65
CA GLU A 373 -5.28 -1.95 -24.13
C GLU A 373 -4.40 -1.14 -23.18
N ILE A 374 -3.20 -1.63 -22.83
CA ILE A 374 -2.21 -0.89 -22.05
C ILE A 374 -1.23 -0.24 -23.03
N GLU A 375 -1.22 1.08 -23.04
CA GLU A 375 -0.33 1.89 -23.86
C GLU A 375 0.79 2.50 -23.05
N PHE A 376 1.96 2.66 -23.66
CA PHE A 376 3.10 3.40 -23.09
C PHE A 376 4.04 3.87 -24.18
N ALA A 377 4.70 5.02 -23.92
CA ALA A 377 5.82 5.51 -24.71
C ALA A 377 7.15 5.00 -24.12
N GLU A 378 8.27 5.64 -24.43
CA GLU A 378 9.53 5.38 -23.75
C GLU A 378 9.43 5.77 -22.27
N LEU A 379 9.95 4.92 -21.38
CA LEU A 379 9.88 5.05 -19.93
C LEU A 379 11.29 4.97 -19.33
N PRO A 380 12.20 5.90 -19.68
CA PRO A 380 13.63 5.80 -19.35
C PRO A 380 13.91 5.85 -17.84
N ASN A 381 13.11 6.57 -17.07
CA ASN A 381 13.28 6.64 -15.63
C ASN A 381 12.73 5.38 -14.93
N ALA A 382 11.59 4.86 -15.40
CA ALA A 382 11.08 3.57 -14.92
C ALA A 382 12.04 2.43 -15.24
N ASP A 383 12.70 2.46 -16.41
CA ASP A 383 13.77 1.53 -16.78
C ASP A 383 14.97 1.65 -15.85
N TYR A 384 15.39 2.88 -15.54
CA TYR A 384 16.48 3.13 -14.61
C TYR A 384 16.19 2.54 -13.21
N ILE A 385 15.00 2.80 -12.68
CA ILE A 385 14.58 2.25 -11.38
C ILE A 385 14.51 0.72 -11.43
N HIS A 386 13.97 0.14 -12.52
CA HIS A 386 13.90 -1.31 -12.71
C HIS A 386 15.27 -1.98 -12.69
N ASP A 387 16.24 -1.38 -13.38
CA ASP A 387 17.57 -1.97 -13.55
C ASP A 387 18.51 -1.70 -12.36
N GLN A 388 18.36 -0.55 -11.68
CA GLN A 388 19.29 -0.05 -10.67
C GLN A 388 18.74 -0.08 -9.24
N GLY A 389 17.42 -0.21 -9.07
CA GLY A 389 16.77 -0.09 -7.77
C GLY A 389 16.59 -1.42 -7.04
N LEU A 390 16.86 -1.41 -5.74
CA LEU A 390 16.45 -2.44 -4.79
C LEU A 390 15.97 -1.79 -3.49
N TYR A 391 15.34 -2.54 -2.59
CA TYR A 391 15.06 -2.05 -1.25
C TYR A 391 15.36 -3.09 -0.17
N ILE A 392 15.58 -2.61 1.06
CA ILE A 392 15.71 -3.37 2.29
C ILE A 392 14.59 -3.02 3.26
N GLY A 393 14.41 -3.84 4.29
CA GLY A 393 13.38 -3.64 5.31
C GLY A 393 13.57 -2.34 6.12
N ILE A 394 12.45 -1.83 6.67
CA ILE A 394 12.45 -0.68 7.59
C ILE A 394 11.34 -0.80 8.65
N HIS A 395 10.85 -2.03 8.90
CA HIS A 395 9.72 -2.29 9.78
C HIS A 395 9.98 -1.88 11.26
N PRO A 396 8.93 -1.63 12.05
CA PRO A 396 9.08 -1.05 13.40
C PRO A 396 9.71 -1.98 14.43
N VAL A 397 9.93 -3.25 14.10
CA VAL A 397 10.57 -4.23 15.01
C VAL A 397 12.11 -4.21 14.91
N ILE A 398 12.67 -3.53 13.91
CA ILE A 398 14.13 -3.40 13.73
C ILE A 398 14.72 -2.60 14.89
N ASN A 399 15.78 -3.14 15.50
CA ASN A 399 16.51 -2.49 16.58
C ASN A 399 17.79 -1.78 16.07
N GLN A 400 18.41 -0.97 16.94
CA GLN A 400 19.59 -0.18 16.61
C GLN A 400 20.82 -1.03 16.26
N GLU A 401 20.97 -2.20 16.88
CA GLU A 401 22.07 -3.14 16.59
C GLU A 401 21.96 -3.66 15.15
N GLN A 402 20.75 -4.04 14.74
CA GLN A 402 20.49 -4.47 13.36
C GLN A 402 20.78 -3.35 12.35
N LEU A 403 20.36 -2.10 12.63
CA LEU A 403 20.64 -0.95 11.77
C LEU A 403 22.14 -0.69 11.64
N SER A 404 22.88 -0.68 12.77
CA SER A 404 24.33 -0.48 12.76
C SER A 404 25.04 -1.56 11.94
N ARG A 405 24.64 -2.83 12.12
CA ARG A 405 25.19 -3.94 11.36
C ARG A 405 24.88 -3.87 9.86
N VAL A 406 23.70 -3.34 9.46
CA VAL A 406 23.40 -3.08 8.03
C VAL A 406 24.38 -2.06 7.46
N VAL A 407 24.58 -0.94 8.15
CA VAL A 407 25.52 0.11 7.72
C VAL A 407 26.94 -0.43 7.63
N GLU A 408 27.40 -1.16 8.64
CA GLU A 408 28.74 -1.81 8.64
C GLU A 408 28.90 -2.80 7.48
N THR A 409 27.85 -3.56 7.15
CA THR A 409 27.88 -4.50 6.02
C THR A 409 27.99 -3.75 4.69
N ILE A 410 27.28 -2.65 4.54
CA ILE A 410 27.39 -1.79 3.35
C ILE A 410 28.79 -1.19 3.26
N ASP A 411 29.37 -0.68 4.37
CA ASP A 411 30.73 -0.16 4.41
C ASP A 411 31.77 -1.19 3.96
N GLN A 412 31.65 -2.41 4.46
CA GLN A 412 32.58 -3.51 4.12
C GLN A 412 32.55 -3.87 2.63
N PHE A 413 31.39 -3.75 1.96
CA PHE A 413 31.30 -3.92 0.52
C PHE A 413 32.19 -2.92 -0.21
N PHE A 414 32.14 -1.65 0.17
CA PHE A 414 32.91 -0.59 -0.47
C PHE A 414 34.41 -0.64 -0.12
N GLU A 415 34.80 -1.12 1.07
CA GLU A 415 36.19 -1.21 1.49
C GLU A 415 36.93 -2.40 0.89
N LYS A 416 36.27 -3.57 0.75
CA LYS A 416 36.92 -4.82 0.37
C LYS A 416 36.73 -5.22 -1.08
N ASP A 417 35.49 -5.10 -1.59
CA ASP A 417 35.16 -5.64 -2.90
C ASP A 417 35.38 -4.64 -4.04
N LEU A 418 35.46 -3.34 -3.76
CA LEU A 418 35.87 -2.34 -4.74
C LEU A 418 37.39 -2.08 -4.73
N ALA A 419 38.13 -2.52 -3.70
CA ALA A 419 39.57 -2.37 -3.63
C ALA A 419 40.34 -3.50 -4.33
N THR A 420 39.64 -4.52 -4.80
CA THR A 420 40.29 -5.62 -5.57
C THR A 420 39.94 -5.45 -7.05
N PRO A 421 40.91 -5.14 -7.93
CA PRO A 421 40.68 -4.94 -9.36
C PRO A 421 40.26 -6.24 -10.08
#